data_ddfdd78fc03f119a3028c8d866392063
#
_entry.id   ddfdd78fc03f119a3028c8d866392063
#
_cell.length_a   1.000
_cell.length_b   1.000
_cell.length_c   1.000
_cell.angle_alpha   90.00
_cell.angle_beta   90.00
_cell.angle_gamma   90.00
#
_symmetry.space_group_name_H-M   'P 1'
#
loop_
_entity.id
_entity.type
_entity.pdbx_description
1 polymer ?
#
loop_
_entity_poly.entity_id
_entity_poly.type
_entity_poly.pdbx_seq_one_letter_code
_entity_poly.pdbx_strand_id
1 'polypeptide(L)'
;MNKKVISCILASSFLLCSCNLNASNQKLNTELDKNNKKIEENNIKTKSTDTQDNTENKTRNSTTDENNSKNNEEEKKDTSTSSNINKFKDESNVSPKEKDWFFKPSKNNEPATIPEDMENDLNKYSGYFLGDTSKKHLYLTFDEGYENGYTGKILDVLKENKVKAAFFVTAPYIKQNKDLIKRMVDEGHLVCNHSDHHPSMASAALKGKENFEKEFTVVEDLYKDITKKDMPKFFRPPMGKYSELSLKYTEDLGYKSIFWSFAYYDWDRDKQPSPEKGKEKILNGVHNGSIILLHAVSKTNTEVLDSVLKELKNDGYEFKTLEDLPKK
;
A
#
# COMPACT_ATOMS: atom_id res chain seq x y z
N MET A 1 49.51 58.86 14.97
CA MET A 1 49.64 57.65 15.80
C MET A 1 49.18 56.45 14.98
N ASN A 2 50.13 55.61 14.57
CA ASN A 2 49.99 54.52 13.62
C ASN A 2 49.36 53.28 14.21
N LYS A 3 48.35 52.72 13.59
CA LYS A 3 47.90 51.34 13.82
C LYS A 3 48.26 50.49 12.61
N LYS A 4 49.16 49.57 12.82
CA LYS A 4 49.60 48.56 11.84
C LYS A 4 48.51 47.47 11.72
N VAL A 5 48.16 47.17 10.49
CA VAL A 5 47.38 46.03 10.06
C VAL A 5 48.34 44.85 9.94
N ILE A 6 48.02 43.74 10.66
CA ILE A 6 48.71 42.46 10.43
C ILE A 6 47.71 41.56 9.68
N SER A 7 48.08 41.29 8.44
CA SER A 7 47.46 40.32 7.56
C SER A 7 48.05 38.94 7.83
N CYS A 8 47.30 37.98 8.31
CA CYS A 8 47.67 36.56 8.31
C CYS A 8 46.97 35.82 7.22
N ILE A 9 47.76 35.48 6.20
CA ILE A 9 47.40 34.52 5.14
C ILE A 9 47.49 33.11 5.74
N LEU A 10 46.44 32.35 5.68
CA LEU A 10 46.51 30.92 5.87
C LEU A 10 45.99 30.27 4.58
N ALA A 11 46.97 29.77 3.84
CA ALA A 11 46.78 29.03 2.60
C ALA A 11 46.52 27.55 2.87
N SER A 12 45.50 27.04 2.22
CA SER A 12 45.36 25.74 1.57
C SER A 12 45.93 24.47 2.21
N SER A 13 45.02 23.53 2.52
CA SER A 13 45.23 22.11 2.25
C SER A 13 43.87 21.43 2.01
N PHE A 14 43.39 21.58 0.79
CA PHE A 14 42.36 20.66 0.22
C PHE A 14 43.11 19.74 -0.75
N LEU A 15 43.40 18.52 -0.31
CA LEU A 15 43.71 17.44 -1.22
C LEU A 15 43.40 16.08 -0.55
N LEU A 16 42.57 15.28 -1.29
CA LEU A 16 42.50 13.85 -1.27
C LEU A 16 41.66 13.18 -0.17
N CYS A 17 40.35 13.10 -0.44
CA CYS A 17 39.50 11.98 0.07
C CYS A 17 38.37 11.65 -0.91
N SER A 18 38.68 11.31 -2.17
CA SER A 18 37.66 10.90 -3.17
C SER A 18 37.87 9.50 -3.75
N CYS A 19 38.66 8.63 -3.12
CA CYS A 19 38.93 7.29 -3.66
C CYS A 19 38.34 6.11 -2.89
N ASN A 20 37.56 6.30 -1.82
CA ASN A 20 37.10 5.16 -1.00
C ASN A 20 35.59 4.81 -1.15
N LEU A 21 34.80 5.60 -1.85
CA LEU A 21 33.36 5.31 -2.03
C LEU A 21 33.08 4.32 -3.18
N ASN A 22 33.92 4.24 -4.18
CA ASN A 22 33.73 3.30 -5.30
C ASN A 22 34.09 1.83 -4.98
N ALA A 23 35.01 1.62 -4.07
CA ALA A 23 35.43 0.25 -3.69
C ALA A 23 34.41 -0.45 -2.78
N SER A 24 33.66 0.33 -1.98
CA SER A 24 32.60 -0.20 -1.10
C SER A 24 31.37 -0.60 -1.89
N ASN A 25 30.98 0.15 -2.91
CA ASN A 25 29.83 -0.15 -3.76
C ASN A 25 30.07 -1.33 -4.70
N GLN A 26 31.31 -1.54 -5.16
CA GLN A 26 31.66 -2.72 -5.96
C GLN A 26 31.67 -4.02 -5.13
N LYS A 27 32.08 -3.98 -3.86
CA LYS A 27 32.00 -5.15 -2.97
C LYS A 27 30.55 -5.50 -2.60
N LEU A 28 29.68 -4.52 -2.41
CA LEU A 28 28.28 -4.74 -2.09
C LEU A 28 27.51 -5.39 -3.25
N ASN A 29 27.75 -4.92 -4.47
CA ASN A 29 27.13 -5.50 -5.67
C ASN A 29 27.61 -6.93 -5.96
N THR A 30 28.89 -7.25 -5.69
CA THR A 30 29.42 -8.63 -5.86
C THR A 30 28.91 -9.60 -4.82
N GLU A 31 28.54 -9.17 -3.63
CA GLU A 31 27.90 -10.04 -2.62
C GLU A 31 26.40 -10.26 -2.91
N LEU A 32 25.70 -9.25 -3.43
CA LEU A 32 24.31 -9.37 -3.88
C LEU A 32 24.16 -10.37 -5.03
N ASP A 33 25.07 -10.33 -6.03
CA ASP A 33 25.06 -11.27 -7.15
C ASP A 33 25.38 -12.71 -6.73
N LYS A 34 26.22 -12.91 -5.73
CA LYS A 34 26.51 -14.22 -5.18
C LYS A 34 25.32 -14.80 -4.39
N ASN A 35 24.58 -13.98 -3.68
CA ASN A 35 23.39 -14.41 -2.95
C ASN A 35 22.23 -14.74 -3.90
N ASN A 36 22.02 -13.97 -4.95
CA ASN A 36 21.00 -14.24 -5.96
C ASN A 36 21.28 -15.57 -6.70
N LYS A 37 22.54 -15.86 -7.06
CA LYS A 37 22.93 -17.13 -7.67
C LYS A 37 22.68 -18.35 -6.77
N LYS A 38 22.89 -18.19 -5.45
CA LYS A 38 22.66 -19.25 -4.47
C LYS A 38 21.17 -19.55 -4.24
N ILE A 39 20.31 -18.54 -4.43
CA ILE A 39 18.84 -18.68 -4.35
C ILE A 39 18.32 -19.40 -5.60
N GLU A 40 18.85 -19.11 -6.78
CA GLU A 40 18.49 -19.80 -8.02
C GLU A 40 18.91 -21.27 -8.01
N GLU A 41 20.11 -21.60 -7.53
CA GLU A 41 20.58 -22.99 -7.42
C GLU A 41 19.78 -23.83 -6.41
N ASN A 42 19.29 -23.22 -5.33
CA ASN A 42 18.41 -23.90 -4.37
C ASN A 42 17.00 -24.13 -4.89
N ASN A 43 16.47 -23.22 -5.72
CA ASN A 43 15.16 -23.39 -6.36
C ASN A 43 15.15 -24.45 -7.47
N ILE A 44 16.30 -24.74 -8.07
CA ILE A 44 16.46 -25.81 -9.07
C ILE A 44 16.53 -27.18 -8.39
N LYS A 45 17.10 -27.26 -7.19
CA LYS A 45 17.20 -28.55 -6.44
C LYS A 45 15.88 -29.00 -5.80
N THR A 46 14.96 -28.11 -5.52
CA THR A 46 13.63 -28.46 -4.96
C THR A 46 12.62 -28.90 -6.02
N LYS A 47 12.93 -28.74 -7.32
CA LYS A 47 12.03 -29.11 -8.43
C LYS A 47 12.29 -30.48 -9.04
N SER A 48 13.26 -31.26 -8.52
CA SER A 48 13.68 -32.56 -9.09
C SER A 48 13.40 -33.77 -8.18
N THR A 49 12.55 -33.67 -7.17
CA THR A 49 12.28 -34.80 -6.25
C THR A 49 10.81 -35.21 -6.12
N ASP A 50 9.92 -34.80 -7.02
CA ASP A 50 8.53 -35.28 -7.02
C ASP A 50 8.14 -35.74 -8.44
N THR A 51 8.64 -36.92 -8.84
CA THR A 51 8.03 -37.75 -9.88
C THR A 51 8.52 -39.18 -9.71
N GLN A 52 7.76 -40.02 -9.03
CA GLN A 52 7.61 -41.46 -9.32
C GLN A 52 6.56 -42.10 -8.43
N ASP A 53 5.68 -42.75 -9.15
CA ASP A 53 4.99 -44.01 -8.87
C ASP A 53 3.61 -43.97 -8.20
N ASN A 54 2.55 -44.26 -8.96
CA ASN A 54 1.96 -45.60 -9.04
C ASN A 54 0.81 -45.66 -10.05
N THR A 55 1.04 -46.53 -11.04
CA THR A 55 0.05 -47.14 -11.92
C THR A 55 -0.68 -48.27 -11.18
N GLU A 56 -1.99 -48.42 -11.37
CA GLU A 56 -2.69 -49.62 -11.79
C GLU A 56 -4.21 -49.58 -11.54
N ASN A 57 -4.94 -49.62 -12.61
CA ASN A 57 -5.88 -50.67 -13.06
C ASN A 57 -7.29 -50.74 -12.40
N LYS A 58 -8.34 -50.45 -13.13
CA LYS A 58 -9.21 -51.49 -13.75
C LYS A 58 -10.47 -50.92 -14.44
N THR A 59 -10.56 -51.35 -15.67
CA THR A 59 -11.66 -51.37 -16.66
C THR A 59 -12.97 -51.93 -16.11
N ARG A 60 -14.13 -51.32 -16.53
CA ARG A 60 -15.26 -52.04 -17.19
C ARG A 60 -16.41 -51.09 -17.49
N ASN A 61 -16.66 -50.89 -18.79
CA ASN A 61 -17.85 -51.19 -19.65
C ASN A 61 -19.22 -51.20 -18.92
N SER A 62 -20.25 -50.55 -19.38
CA SER A 62 -20.96 -50.60 -20.67
C SER A 62 -22.30 -49.88 -20.55
N THR A 63 -22.71 -49.32 -21.59
CA THR A 63 -23.79 -49.41 -22.59
C THR A 63 -24.96 -48.45 -22.37
N THR A 64 -25.10 -47.64 -23.40
CA THR A 64 -26.28 -47.27 -24.22
C THR A 64 -27.64 -47.20 -23.54
N ASP A 65 -28.38 -46.05 -23.73
CA ASP A 65 -29.48 -46.01 -24.71
C ASP A 65 -29.98 -44.57 -24.91
N GLU A 66 -30.26 -44.32 -26.17
CA GLU A 66 -30.96 -43.18 -26.76
C GLU A 66 -32.43 -43.14 -26.30
N ASN A 67 -33.01 -41.94 -26.16
CA ASN A 67 -34.25 -41.64 -26.88
C ASN A 67 -34.62 -40.15 -26.83
N ASN A 68 -34.87 -39.74 -28.01
CA ASN A 68 -35.46 -38.57 -28.59
C ASN A 68 -36.90 -38.28 -28.09
N SER A 69 -37.23 -37.00 -27.81
CA SER A 69 -38.53 -36.45 -28.20
C SER A 69 -38.55 -34.94 -28.25
N LYS A 70 -38.98 -34.45 -29.39
CA LYS A 70 -39.34 -33.07 -29.72
C LYS A 70 -40.62 -32.63 -28.97
N ASN A 71 -40.76 -31.35 -28.59
CA ASN A 71 -41.72 -30.42 -29.18
C ASN A 71 -41.82 -29.07 -28.46
N ASN A 72 -41.72 -28.01 -29.25
CA ASN A 72 -42.54 -26.81 -29.41
C ASN A 72 -42.69 -25.77 -28.28
N GLU A 73 -42.12 -24.60 -28.62
CA GLU A 73 -42.73 -23.26 -28.72
C GLU A 73 -43.71 -22.81 -27.63
N GLU A 74 -43.29 -21.75 -26.93
CA GLU A 74 -44.07 -20.52 -26.87
C GLU A 74 -43.19 -19.34 -26.44
N GLU A 75 -43.10 -18.34 -27.31
CA GLU A 75 -42.57 -17.00 -27.06
C GLU A 75 -43.37 -16.32 -25.95
N LYS A 76 -42.65 -15.83 -24.92
CA LYS A 76 -43.08 -14.66 -24.18
C LYS A 76 -41.94 -13.65 -24.10
N LYS A 77 -42.11 -12.65 -24.94
CA LYS A 77 -41.40 -11.39 -24.99
C LYS A 77 -41.59 -10.68 -23.64
N ASP A 78 -40.55 -10.55 -22.87
CA ASP A 78 -40.54 -9.57 -21.80
C ASP A 78 -39.36 -8.63 -21.98
N THR A 79 -39.71 -7.39 -22.23
CA THR A 79 -38.90 -6.23 -22.50
C THR A 79 -38.44 -5.67 -21.15
N SER A 80 -37.25 -6.02 -20.71
CA SER A 80 -36.50 -5.19 -19.76
C SER A 80 -35.02 -5.61 -19.65
N THR A 81 -34.28 -5.46 -20.75
CA THR A 81 -32.81 -5.62 -20.68
C THR A 81 -32.18 -4.59 -21.62
N SER A 82 -32.26 -3.33 -21.23
CA SER A 82 -31.55 -2.27 -21.96
C SER A 82 -31.16 -1.15 -21.00
N SER A 83 -30.24 -1.43 -20.06
CA SER A 83 -29.58 -0.38 -19.28
C SER A 83 -28.20 -0.75 -18.72
N ASN A 84 -27.61 -1.90 -19.07
CA ASN A 84 -26.30 -2.31 -18.52
C ASN A 84 -25.16 -2.47 -19.54
N ILE A 85 -25.31 -2.00 -20.78
CA ILE A 85 -24.29 -2.24 -21.84
C ILE A 85 -23.28 -1.09 -21.99
N ASN A 86 -23.40 0.03 -21.26
CA ASN A 86 -22.54 1.21 -21.47
C ASN A 86 -21.58 1.51 -20.31
N LYS A 87 -21.05 0.51 -19.59
CA LYS A 87 -20.11 0.74 -18.48
C LYS A 87 -18.67 0.23 -18.71
N PHE A 88 -18.39 -0.31 -19.88
CA PHE A 88 -17.01 -0.68 -20.23
C PHE A 88 -16.37 0.48 -20.99
N LYS A 89 -15.71 1.38 -20.26
CA LYS A 89 -14.74 2.29 -20.88
C LYS A 89 -13.67 1.42 -21.56
N ASP A 90 -13.41 1.72 -22.82
CA ASP A 90 -12.43 1.04 -23.67
C ASP A 90 -11.08 0.89 -22.96
N GLU A 91 -10.62 -0.35 -22.76
CA GLU A 91 -9.34 -0.68 -22.12
C GLU A 91 -8.16 -0.61 -23.09
N SER A 92 -8.42 -0.47 -24.41
CA SER A 92 -7.40 -0.54 -25.46
C SER A 92 -6.33 0.55 -25.38
N ASN A 93 -6.61 1.64 -24.66
CA ASN A 93 -5.72 2.79 -24.51
C ASN A 93 -5.21 2.98 -23.08
N VAL A 94 -5.36 1.98 -22.18
CA VAL A 94 -4.96 2.08 -20.78
C VAL A 94 -3.65 1.33 -20.57
N SER A 95 -2.63 2.02 -20.08
CA SER A 95 -1.29 1.43 -19.92
C SER A 95 -1.22 0.39 -18.80
N PRO A 96 -0.80 -0.86 -19.10
CA PRO A 96 -0.55 -1.87 -18.06
C PRO A 96 0.85 -1.76 -17.45
N LYS A 97 1.68 -0.80 -17.89
CA LYS A 97 3.07 -0.67 -17.44
C LYS A 97 3.14 -0.38 -15.95
N GLU A 98 3.90 -1.21 -15.22
CA GLU A 98 4.12 -1.00 -13.78
C GLU A 98 4.87 0.32 -13.53
N LYS A 99 4.40 1.03 -12.52
CA LYS A 99 5.03 2.20 -11.91
C LYS A 99 5.22 1.93 -10.41
N ASP A 100 6.33 2.41 -9.85
CA ASP A 100 6.56 2.45 -8.42
C ASP A 100 6.14 3.82 -7.89
N TRP A 101 5.41 3.85 -6.77
CA TRP A 101 5.06 5.11 -6.13
C TRP A 101 6.30 5.89 -5.71
N PHE A 102 6.36 7.13 -6.12
CA PHE A 102 7.43 8.04 -5.80
C PHE A 102 6.88 9.44 -5.50
N PHE A 103 7.42 10.07 -4.48
CA PHE A 103 7.15 11.48 -4.19
C PHE A 103 8.44 12.18 -3.79
N LYS A 104 8.52 13.48 -4.12
CA LYS A 104 9.58 14.35 -3.62
C LYS A 104 9.14 14.87 -2.25
N PRO A 105 9.88 14.56 -1.18
CA PRO A 105 9.50 14.95 0.17
C PRO A 105 9.33 16.46 0.34
N SER A 106 8.46 16.82 1.28
CA SER A 106 8.29 18.20 1.74
C SER A 106 9.62 18.84 2.13
N LYS A 107 9.74 20.13 1.85
CA LYS A 107 10.78 20.99 2.38
C LYS A 107 10.13 22.28 2.86
N ASN A 108 10.56 22.78 4.03
CA ASN A 108 10.03 24.03 4.60
C ASN A 108 8.51 24.05 4.73
N ASN A 109 7.90 22.91 5.08
CA ASN A 109 6.45 22.70 5.17
C ASN A 109 5.66 22.86 3.84
N GLU A 110 6.35 22.98 2.71
CA GLU A 110 5.69 22.93 1.40
C GLU A 110 5.16 21.53 1.13
N PRO A 111 4.00 21.37 0.45
CA PRO A 111 3.48 20.07 0.12
C PRO A 111 4.45 19.23 -0.70
N ALA A 112 4.46 17.92 -0.43
CA ALA A 112 5.19 16.97 -1.27
C ALA A 112 4.66 17.03 -2.71
N THR A 113 5.54 16.76 -3.68
CA THR A 113 5.19 16.76 -5.12
C THR A 113 5.49 15.42 -5.75
N ILE A 114 4.81 15.11 -6.84
CA ILE A 114 4.99 13.89 -7.62
C ILE A 114 5.28 14.23 -9.09
N PRO A 115 5.83 13.30 -9.90
CA PRO A 115 5.95 13.46 -11.34
C PRO A 115 4.58 13.71 -11.99
N GLU A 116 4.56 14.54 -13.04
CA GLU A 116 3.35 14.94 -13.76
C GLU A 116 2.55 13.72 -14.31
N ASP A 117 3.25 12.73 -14.83
CA ASP A 117 2.61 11.52 -15.35
C ASP A 117 1.90 10.69 -14.26
N MET A 118 2.43 10.68 -13.02
CA MET A 118 1.75 10.08 -11.87
C MET A 118 0.55 10.91 -11.43
N GLU A 119 0.69 12.24 -11.43
CA GLU A 119 -0.41 13.14 -11.07
C GLU A 119 -1.58 13.00 -12.05
N ASN A 120 -1.29 12.90 -13.35
CA ASN A 120 -2.28 12.64 -14.38
C ASN A 120 -3.02 11.32 -14.17
N ASP A 121 -2.30 10.23 -13.84
CA ASP A 121 -2.91 8.95 -13.52
C ASP A 121 -3.85 9.05 -12.31
N LEU A 122 -3.39 9.67 -11.21
CA LEU A 122 -4.21 9.81 -10.01
C LEU A 122 -5.44 10.71 -10.22
N ASN A 123 -5.32 11.75 -11.02
CA ASN A 123 -6.44 12.64 -11.33
C ASN A 123 -7.47 11.96 -12.22
N LYS A 124 -7.03 11.05 -13.09
CA LYS A 124 -7.90 10.30 -14.01
C LYS A 124 -8.70 9.20 -13.29
N TYR A 125 -8.17 8.60 -12.23
CA TYR A 125 -8.72 7.39 -11.60
C TYR A 125 -8.90 7.50 -10.07
N SER A 126 -9.41 8.62 -9.59
CA SER A 126 -9.75 8.81 -8.17
C SER A 126 -8.61 8.44 -7.20
N GLY A 127 -7.35 8.72 -7.59
CA GLY A 127 -6.18 8.50 -6.76
C GLY A 127 -5.86 9.72 -5.88
N TYR A 128 -5.37 9.49 -4.65
CA TYR A 128 -5.02 10.53 -3.68
C TYR A 128 -3.65 10.26 -3.08
N PHE A 129 -2.85 11.29 -2.88
CA PHE A 129 -1.62 11.26 -2.08
C PHE A 129 -1.53 12.45 -1.12
N LEU A 130 -2.43 13.42 -1.31
CA LEU A 130 -2.59 14.63 -0.50
C LEU A 130 -4.07 14.87 -0.23
N GLY A 131 -4.37 15.47 0.90
CA GLY A 131 -5.63 16.14 1.17
C GLY A 131 -5.59 17.62 0.83
N ASP A 132 -6.37 18.45 1.56
CA ASP A 132 -6.43 19.90 1.39
C ASP A 132 -5.15 20.56 1.95
N THR A 133 -4.26 21.00 1.07
CA THR A 133 -2.98 21.61 1.42
C THR A 133 -3.12 23.06 1.91
N SER A 134 -4.30 23.67 1.77
CA SER A 134 -4.59 25.00 2.30
C SER A 134 -4.85 24.99 3.81
N LYS A 135 -5.05 23.80 4.40
CA LYS A 135 -5.40 23.59 5.80
C LYS A 135 -4.37 22.74 6.52
N LYS A 136 -4.18 22.98 7.80
CA LYS A 136 -3.36 22.12 8.67
C LYS A 136 -4.10 20.82 9.00
N HIS A 137 -4.45 20.04 7.97
CA HIS A 137 -5.08 18.73 8.09
C HIS A 137 -4.05 17.63 7.84
N LEU A 138 -4.11 16.58 8.66
CA LEU A 138 -3.29 15.37 8.54
C LEU A 138 -4.20 14.15 8.49
N TYR A 139 -3.84 13.19 7.65
CA TYR A 139 -4.54 11.92 7.48
C TYR A 139 -3.61 10.79 7.90
N LEU A 140 -3.82 10.28 9.12
CA LEU A 140 -2.97 9.23 9.67
C LEU A 140 -3.41 7.87 9.17
N THR A 141 -2.48 7.11 8.59
CA THR A 141 -2.75 5.79 8.05
C THR A 141 -1.69 4.78 8.43
N PHE A 142 -2.11 3.52 8.60
CA PHE A 142 -1.25 2.38 8.90
C PHE A 142 -1.47 1.27 7.89
N ASP A 143 -0.39 0.62 7.43
CA ASP A 143 -0.46 -0.60 6.65
C ASP A 143 -0.22 -1.82 7.56
N GLU A 144 -1.09 -2.83 7.43
CA GLU A 144 -1.19 -4.00 8.29
C GLU A 144 -1.12 -5.29 7.47
N GLY A 145 0.10 -5.79 7.26
CA GLY A 145 0.32 -7.09 6.62
C GLY A 145 0.29 -8.25 7.63
N TYR A 146 0.81 -8.03 8.83
CA TYR A 146 0.84 -8.97 9.95
C TYR A 146 0.92 -8.23 11.29
N GLU A 147 0.50 -8.88 12.39
CA GLU A 147 0.56 -8.33 13.75
C GLU A 147 1.94 -8.62 14.40
N ASN A 148 2.48 -7.61 15.09
CA ASN A 148 3.75 -7.72 15.83
C ASN A 148 3.61 -7.34 17.32
N GLY A 149 2.39 -7.38 17.87
CA GLY A 149 2.09 -7.07 19.27
C GLY A 149 1.97 -5.57 19.58
N TYR A 150 1.85 -4.72 18.57
CA TYR A 150 1.83 -3.28 18.75
C TYR A 150 0.51 -2.60 18.39
N THR A 151 -0.30 -3.18 17.52
CA THR A 151 -1.56 -2.56 17.05
C THR A 151 -2.49 -2.21 18.22
N GLY A 152 -2.61 -3.10 19.22
CA GLY A 152 -3.41 -2.82 20.40
C GLY A 152 -2.96 -1.57 21.16
N LYS A 153 -1.65 -1.35 21.31
CA LYS A 153 -1.06 -0.18 21.95
C LYS A 153 -1.24 1.09 21.12
N ILE A 154 -1.12 0.98 19.80
CA ILE A 154 -1.39 2.10 18.87
C ILE A 154 -2.84 2.55 19.01
N LEU A 155 -3.80 1.61 19.07
CA LEU A 155 -5.22 1.91 19.27
C LEU A 155 -5.46 2.61 20.63
N ASP A 156 -4.78 2.18 21.71
CA ASP A 156 -4.87 2.86 23.01
C ASP A 156 -4.43 4.33 22.90
N VAL A 157 -3.27 4.59 22.29
CA VAL A 157 -2.75 5.94 22.07
C VAL A 157 -3.69 6.79 21.20
N LEU A 158 -4.23 6.22 20.12
CA LEU A 158 -5.18 6.93 19.25
C LEU A 158 -6.46 7.31 20.02
N LYS A 159 -6.96 6.41 20.87
CA LYS A 159 -8.14 6.65 21.71
C LYS A 159 -7.89 7.74 22.73
N GLU A 160 -6.78 7.70 23.47
CA GLU A 160 -6.38 8.72 24.44
C GLU A 160 -6.26 10.11 23.79
N ASN A 161 -5.68 10.15 22.61
CA ASN A 161 -5.51 11.39 21.84
C ASN A 161 -6.74 11.79 21.05
N LYS A 162 -7.83 11.01 21.03
CA LYS A 162 -9.05 11.27 20.24
C LYS A 162 -8.74 11.45 18.74
N VAL A 163 -7.82 10.66 18.21
CA VAL A 163 -7.43 10.65 16.79
C VAL A 163 -8.01 9.42 16.13
N LYS A 164 -8.60 9.62 14.95
CA LYS A 164 -9.02 8.51 14.08
C LYS A 164 -7.99 8.31 12.98
N ALA A 165 -7.76 7.05 12.63
CA ALA A 165 -6.81 6.65 11.58
C ALA A 165 -7.48 5.70 10.58
N ALA A 166 -6.83 5.47 9.45
CA ALA A 166 -7.20 4.41 8.52
C ALA A 166 -6.16 3.28 8.59
N PHE A 167 -6.62 2.04 8.67
CA PHE A 167 -5.80 0.84 8.68
C PHE A 167 -6.03 0.07 7.40
N PHE A 168 -5.02 -0.03 6.56
CA PHE A 168 -5.07 -0.80 5.32
C PHE A 168 -4.63 -2.22 5.61
N VAL A 169 -5.59 -3.16 5.58
CA VAL A 169 -5.41 -4.52 6.07
C VAL A 169 -5.45 -5.54 4.95
N THR A 170 -4.57 -6.54 5.03
CA THR A 170 -4.59 -7.71 4.14
C THR A 170 -5.56 -8.78 4.66
N ALA A 171 -5.99 -9.70 3.77
CA ALA A 171 -6.85 -10.81 4.22
C ALA A 171 -6.19 -11.71 5.28
N PRO A 172 -4.90 -12.07 5.22
CA PRO A 172 -4.23 -12.80 6.30
C PRO A 172 -4.28 -12.07 7.64
N TYR A 173 -4.10 -10.73 7.63
CA TYR A 173 -4.21 -9.93 8.85
C TYR A 173 -5.60 -10.02 9.47
N ILE A 174 -6.66 -9.85 8.66
CA ILE A 174 -8.06 -9.96 9.13
C ILE A 174 -8.34 -11.34 9.73
N LYS A 175 -7.92 -12.41 9.04
CA LYS A 175 -8.16 -13.81 9.50
C LYS A 175 -7.55 -14.06 10.88
N GLN A 176 -6.34 -13.51 11.13
CA GLN A 176 -5.58 -13.77 12.34
C GLN A 176 -5.93 -12.83 13.49
N ASN A 177 -6.49 -11.64 13.23
CA ASN A 177 -6.62 -10.56 14.20
C ASN A 177 -8.07 -10.02 14.29
N LYS A 178 -9.06 -10.90 14.31
CA LYS A 178 -10.49 -10.54 14.27
C LYS A 178 -10.91 -9.56 15.37
N ASP A 179 -10.34 -9.70 16.57
CA ASP A 179 -10.67 -8.82 17.70
C ASP A 179 -10.08 -7.40 17.50
N LEU A 180 -8.89 -7.28 16.88
CA LEU A 180 -8.33 -5.99 16.52
C LEU A 180 -9.16 -5.30 15.42
N ILE A 181 -9.65 -6.05 14.43
CA ILE A 181 -10.54 -5.52 13.39
C ILE A 181 -11.84 -4.97 14.01
N LYS A 182 -12.48 -5.74 14.91
CA LYS A 182 -13.67 -5.25 15.63
C LYS A 182 -13.36 -4.00 16.43
N ARG A 183 -12.25 -4.01 17.17
CA ARG A 183 -11.82 -2.88 17.98
C ARG A 183 -11.58 -1.62 17.14
N MET A 184 -10.91 -1.73 15.99
CA MET A 184 -10.72 -0.62 15.07
C MET A 184 -12.05 0.01 14.65
N VAL A 185 -13.02 -0.84 14.25
CA VAL A 185 -14.35 -0.39 13.82
C VAL A 185 -15.16 0.22 14.97
N ASP A 186 -15.14 -0.40 16.16
CA ASP A 186 -15.88 0.07 17.34
C ASP A 186 -15.32 1.38 17.87
N GLU A 187 -14.02 1.59 17.76
CA GLU A 187 -13.36 2.84 18.11
C GLU A 187 -13.45 3.92 17.00
N GLY A 188 -14.12 3.62 15.85
CA GLY A 188 -14.41 4.58 14.78
C GLY A 188 -13.23 4.85 13.86
N HIS A 189 -12.30 3.93 13.74
CA HIS A 189 -11.27 3.94 12.72
C HIS A 189 -11.79 3.38 11.39
N LEU A 190 -11.18 3.77 10.28
CA LEU A 190 -11.44 3.17 8.98
C LEU A 190 -10.58 1.91 8.81
N VAL A 191 -11.20 0.78 8.55
CA VAL A 191 -10.51 -0.44 8.11
C VAL A 191 -10.67 -0.52 6.61
N CYS A 192 -9.57 -0.41 5.89
CA CYS A 192 -9.50 -0.24 4.45
C CYS A 192 -8.80 -1.42 3.77
N ASN A 193 -8.98 -1.58 2.49
CA ASN A 193 -8.49 -2.72 1.73
C ASN A 193 -7.00 -2.57 1.35
N HIS A 194 -6.19 -3.62 1.61
CA HIS A 194 -4.79 -3.72 1.21
C HIS A 194 -4.49 -5.02 0.45
N SER A 195 -5.47 -5.55 -0.27
CA SER A 195 -5.47 -6.80 -1.05
C SER A 195 -5.45 -8.10 -0.24
N ASP A 196 -5.74 -9.20 -0.91
CA ASP A 196 -5.66 -10.54 -0.32
C ASP A 196 -4.21 -10.98 -0.12
N HIS A 197 -3.40 -10.98 -1.18
CA HIS A 197 -2.05 -11.58 -1.17
C HIS A 197 -0.90 -10.56 -1.17
N HIS A 198 -1.19 -9.27 -1.09
CA HIS A 198 -0.20 -8.19 -1.14
C HIS A 198 0.67 -8.21 -2.42
N PRO A 199 0.11 -8.42 -3.64
CA PRO A 199 0.87 -8.45 -4.88
C PRO A 199 1.17 -7.03 -5.40
N SER A 200 2.06 -6.92 -6.39
CA SER A 200 2.04 -5.76 -7.27
C SER A 200 0.69 -5.69 -7.99
N MET A 201 -0.04 -4.59 -7.85
CA MET A 201 -1.35 -4.45 -8.49
C MET A 201 -1.24 -4.32 -10.01
N ALA A 202 -0.13 -3.79 -10.53
CA ALA A 202 0.15 -3.84 -11.96
C ALA A 202 0.23 -5.29 -12.47
N SER A 203 0.98 -6.15 -11.75
CA SER A 203 1.10 -7.57 -12.09
C SER A 203 -0.22 -8.33 -11.89
N ALA A 204 -1.04 -7.96 -10.91
CA ALA A 204 -2.36 -8.55 -10.71
C ALA A 204 -3.31 -8.20 -11.86
N ALA A 205 -3.29 -6.94 -12.34
CA ALA A 205 -4.11 -6.51 -13.47
C ALA A 205 -3.79 -7.27 -14.76
N LEU A 206 -2.52 -7.63 -14.99
CA LEU A 206 -2.11 -8.43 -16.15
C LEU A 206 -2.66 -9.88 -16.13
N LYS A 207 -3.09 -10.39 -14.97
CA LYS A 207 -3.71 -11.71 -14.84
C LYS A 207 -5.20 -11.71 -15.18
N GLY A 208 -5.72 -10.56 -15.61
CA GLY A 208 -7.13 -10.36 -15.99
C GLY A 208 -7.98 -9.80 -14.85
N LYS A 209 -9.07 -9.15 -15.25
CA LYS A 209 -9.96 -8.38 -14.36
C LYS A 209 -10.54 -9.23 -13.23
N GLU A 210 -11.01 -10.43 -13.52
CA GLU A 210 -11.58 -11.34 -12.52
C GLU A 210 -10.58 -11.71 -11.41
N ASN A 211 -9.31 -11.97 -11.76
CA ASN A 211 -8.28 -12.27 -10.77
C ASN A 211 -7.88 -11.02 -9.97
N PHE A 212 -7.92 -9.85 -10.61
CA PHE A 212 -7.71 -8.59 -9.93
C PHE A 212 -8.81 -8.29 -8.90
N GLU A 213 -10.07 -8.51 -9.26
CA GLU A 213 -11.22 -8.31 -8.39
C GLU A 213 -11.18 -9.22 -7.15
N LYS A 214 -10.66 -10.45 -7.26
CA LYS A 214 -10.50 -11.37 -6.13
C LYS A 214 -9.57 -10.82 -5.04
N GLU A 215 -8.54 -10.04 -5.41
CA GLU A 215 -7.68 -9.38 -4.41
C GLU A 215 -8.45 -8.40 -3.51
N PHE A 216 -9.62 -7.92 -3.96
CA PHE A 216 -10.48 -7.02 -3.18
C PHE A 216 -11.61 -7.77 -2.46
N THR A 217 -12.34 -8.62 -3.19
CA THR A 217 -13.58 -9.24 -2.68
C THR A 217 -13.31 -10.18 -1.52
N VAL A 218 -12.20 -10.90 -1.51
CA VAL A 218 -11.80 -11.76 -0.37
C VAL A 218 -11.65 -10.94 0.91
N VAL A 219 -11.06 -9.76 0.83
CA VAL A 219 -10.88 -8.86 1.99
C VAL A 219 -12.23 -8.30 2.45
N GLU A 220 -13.08 -7.88 1.50
CA GLU A 220 -14.43 -7.37 1.78
C GLU A 220 -15.29 -8.40 2.50
N ASP A 221 -15.29 -9.65 2.01
CA ASP A 221 -16.08 -10.74 2.58
C ASP A 221 -15.65 -11.05 4.02
N LEU A 222 -14.34 -11.15 4.27
CA LEU A 222 -13.77 -11.37 5.60
C LEU A 222 -14.13 -10.23 6.57
N TYR A 223 -14.02 -8.99 6.10
CA TYR A 223 -14.39 -7.81 6.89
C TYR A 223 -15.88 -7.83 7.23
N LYS A 224 -16.74 -8.09 6.24
CA LYS A 224 -18.19 -8.15 6.39
C LYS A 224 -18.61 -9.28 7.33
N ASP A 225 -17.95 -10.43 7.26
CA ASP A 225 -18.21 -11.55 8.16
C ASP A 225 -17.97 -11.21 9.62
N ILE A 226 -16.93 -10.41 9.90
CA ILE A 226 -16.54 -10.03 11.26
C ILE A 226 -17.36 -8.86 11.78
N THR A 227 -17.55 -7.81 10.94
CA THR A 227 -18.10 -6.53 11.38
C THR A 227 -19.60 -6.37 11.10
N LYS A 228 -20.14 -7.18 10.18
CA LYS A 228 -21.50 -7.08 9.61
C LYS A 228 -21.74 -5.75 8.87
N LYS A 229 -20.67 -5.07 8.47
CA LYS A 229 -20.68 -3.81 7.72
C LYS A 229 -20.00 -3.98 6.37
N ASP A 230 -20.33 -3.16 5.40
CA ASP A 230 -19.59 -3.07 4.16
C ASP A 230 -18.26 -2.32 4.40
N MET A 231 -17.19 -2.78 3.72
CA MET A 231 -15.87 -2.18 3.87
C MET A 231 -15.82 -0.79 3.23
N PRO A 232 -15.21 0.20 3.88
CA PRO A 232 -14.97 1.52 3.28
C PRO A 232 -14.20 1.40 1.97
N LYS A 233 -14.61 2.14 0.94
CA LYS A 233 -14.07 2.04 -0.42
C LYS A 233 -12.77 2.84 -0.58
N PHE A 234 -11.79 2.58 0.28
CA PHE A 234 -10.42 3.07 0.20
C PHE A 234 -9.47 1.89 0.05
N PHE A 235 -8.58 1.98 -0.92
CA PHE A 235 -7.60 0.95 -1.24
C PHE A 235 -6.20 1.53 -1.28
N ARG A 236 -5.22 0.82 -0.74
CA ARG A 236 -3.80 1.18 -0.92
C ARG A 236 -3.12 0.08 -1.72
N PRO A 237 -2.52 0.43 -2.88
CA PRO A 237 -1.73 -0.53 -3.64
C PRO A 237 -0.54 -1.04 -2.82
N PRO A 238 -0.39 -2.36 -2.63
CA PRO A 238 0.75 -2.93 -1.95
C PRO A 238 2.08 -2.47 -2.54
N MET A 239 3.06 -2.16 -1.67
CA MET A 239 4.39 -1.65 -2.05
C MET A 239 4.35 -0.33 -2.84
N GLY A 240 3.20 0.30 -3.01
CA GLY A 240 3.03 1.43 -3.93
C GLY A 240 3.15 1.06 -5.41
N LYS A 241 3.05 -0.22 -5.76
CA LYS A 241 3.15 -0.69 -7.15
C LYS A 241 1.80 -0.70 -7.84
N TYR A 242 1.73 0.01 -8.96
CA TYR A 242 0.50 0.19 -9.71
C TYR A 242 0.77 0.32 -11.23
N SER A 243 -0.28 0.32 -12.01
CA SER A 243 -0.30 0.74 -13.41
C SER A 243 -1.58 1.56 -13.64
N GLU A 244 -1.65 2.27 -14.75
CA GLU A 244 -2.87 2.96 -15.13
C GLU A 244 -4.06 1.99 -15.20
N LEU A 245 -3.83 0.78 -15.74
CA LEU A 245 -4.85 -0.29 -15.80
C LEU A 245 -5.31 -0.71 -14.40
N SER A 246 -4.39 -0.88 -13.44
CA SER A 246 -4.75 -1.26 -12.08
C SER A 246 -5.54 -0.16 -11.35
N LEU A 247 -5.21 1.11 -11.58
CA LEU A 247 -5.98 2.24 -11.04
C LEU A 247 -7.40 2.28 -11.60
N LYS A 248 -7.53 2.04 -12.93
CA LYS A 248 -8.83 1.95 -13.58
C LYS A 248 -9.68 0.83 -12.99
N TYR A 249 -9.14 -0.37 -12.84
CA TYR A 249 -9.86 -1.50 -12.25
C TYR A 249 -10.25 -1.23 -10.80
N THR A 250 -9.37 -0.58 -10.02
CA THR A 250 -9.67 -0.16 -8.65
C THR A 250 -10.85 0.82 -8.60
N GLU A 251 -10.86 1.82 -9.49
CA GLU A 251 -11.98 2.78 -9.61
C GLU A 251 -13.27 2.10 -10.08
N ASP A 252 -13.20 1.16 -11.03
CA ASP A 252 -14.36 0.40 -11.52
C ASP A 252 -15.06 -0.39 -10.38
N LEU A 253 -14.29 -0.83 -9.35
CA LEU A 253 -14.80 -1.45 -8.12
C LEU A 253 -15.34 -0.44 -7.10
N GLY A 254 -15.33 0.86 -7.43
CA GLY A 254 -15.79 1.94 -6.59
C GLY A 254 -14.81 2.40 -5.53
N TYR A 255 -13.55 1.96 -5.60
CA TYR A 255 -12.50 2.34 -4.67
C TYR A 255 -11.77 3.62 -5.05
N LYS A 256 -11.34 4.37 -4.04
CA LYS A 256 -10.32 5.41 -4.17
C LYS A 256 -8.95 4.83 -3.86
N SER A 257 -7.97 5.05 -4.75
CA SER A 257 -6.59 4.62 -4.53
C SER A 257 -5.88 5.62 -3.63
N ILE A 258 -5.37 5.18 -2.47
CA ILE A 258 -4.76 6.03 -1.45
C ILE A 258 -3.26 5.75 -1.38
N PHE A 259 -2.48 6.67 -1.89
CA PHE A 259 -1.03 6.73 -1.72
C PHE A 259 -0.68 7.62 -0.51
N TRP A 260 0.55 8.10 -0.44
CA TRP A 260 1.03 8.88 0.71
C TRP A 260 1.98 9.99 0.26
N SER A 261 2.08 11.03 1.06
CA SER A 261 3.05 12.13 0.89
C SER A 261 4.11 12.17 1.97
N PHE A 262 3.99 11.30 2.95
CA PHE A 262 5.01 11.04 3.97
C PHE A 262 5.05 9.56 4.29
N ALA A 263 6.26 9.01 4.30
CA ALA A 263 6.61 7.69 4.81
C ALA A 263 8.09 7.68 5.18
N TYR A 264 8.49 6.74 6.02
CA TYR A 264 9.90 6.48 6.30
C TYR A 264 10.11 4.97 6.49
N TYR A 265 11.37 4.54 6.57
CA TYR A 265 11.72 3.13 6.75
C TYR A 265 11.39 2.68 8.18
N ASP A 266 10.23 2.04 8.38
CA ASP A 266 9.68 1.61 9.67
C ASP A 266 9.10 0.18 9.67
N TRP A 267 9.02 -0.46 8.49
CA TRP A 267 8.39 -1.79 8.32
C TRP A 267 9.31 -2.98 8.68
N ASP A 268 10.63 -2.79 8.66
CA ASP A 268 11.58 -3.85 9.03
C ASP A 268 11.68 -3.90 10.57
N ARG A 269 11.08 -4.93 11.18
CA ARG A 269 11.04 -5.09 12.63
C ARG A 269 12.43 -5.20 13.28
N ASP A 270 13.42 -5.66 12.51
CA ASP A 270 14.78 -5.91 13.00
C ASP A 270 15.70 -4.70 12.78
N LYS A 271 15.26 -3.70 11.99
CA LYS A 271 16.03 -2.49 11.64
C LYS A 271 15.24 -1.21 11.92
N GLN A 272 14.77 -1.07 13.15
CA GLN A 272 14.02 0.11 13.57
C GLN A 272 14.97 1.29 13.85
N PRO A 273 14.61 2.54 13.45
CA PRO A 273 15.33 3.72 13.93
C PRO A 273 15.13 3.90 15.44
N SER A 274 15.99 4.70 16.10
CA SER A 274 15.71 5.06 17.48
C SER A 274 14.42 5.88 17.59
N PRO A 275 13.73 5.88 18.77
CA PRO A 275 12.53 6.67 18.99
C PRO A 275 12.72 8.16 18.65
N GLU A 276 13.84 8.76 19.02
CA GLU A 276 14.15 10.16 18.73
C GLU A 276 14.22 10.42 17.22
N LYS A 277 14.91 9.55 16.48
CA LYS A 277 15.01 9.66 15.00
C LYS A 277 13.67 9.40 14.32
N GLY A 278 12.88 8.46 14.82
CA GLY A 278 11.55 8.19 14.31
C GLY A 278 10.63 9.40 14.47
N LYS A 279 10.58 9.94 15.70
CA LYS A 279 9.82 11.16 16.01
C LYS A 279 10.26 12.35 15.14
N GLU A 280 11.57 12.61 15.08
CA GLU A 280 12.14 13.69 14.25
C GLU A 280 11.73 13.56 12.79
N LYS A 281 11.81 12.34 12.22
CA LYS A 281 11.40 12.09 10.81
C LYS A 281 9.94 12.42 10.58
N ILE A 282 9.04 12.02 11.48
CA ILE A 282 7.61 12.29 11.34
C ILE A 282 7.36 13.79 11.43
N LEU A 283 7.85 14.46 12.47
CA LEU A 283 7.60 15.88 12.70
C LEU A 283 8.16 16.77 11.57
N ASN A 284 9.34 16.44 11.04
CA ASN A 284 9.98 17.22 9.97
C ASN A 284 9.46 16.88 8.57
N GLY A 285 8.78 15.75 8.42
CA GLY A 285 8.34 15.28 7.10
C GLY A 285 6.88 15.57 6.77
N VAL A 286 6.05 15.88 7.78
CA VAL A 286 4.64 16.21 7.56
C VAL A 286 4.47 17.67 7.13
N HIS A 287 3.39 17.92 6.41
CA HIS A 287 3.01 19.24 5.90
C HIS A 287 1.48 19.30 5.79
N ASN A 288 0.93 20.46 5.47
CA ASN A 288 -0.50 20.63 5.24
C ASN A 288 -1.03 19.62 4.21
N GLY A 289 -2.10 18.92 4.55
CA GLY A 289 -2.72 17.92 3.69
C GLY A 289 -1.99 16.57 3.64
N SER A 290 -0.99 16.31 4.50
CA SER A 290 -0.24 15.05 4.44
C SER A 290 -1.12 13.83 4.67
N ILE A 291 -1.05 12.87 3.76
CA ILE A 291 -1.42 11.48 4.01
C ILE A 291 -0.17 10.77 4.51
N ILE A 292 -0.21 10.37 5.78
CA ILE A 292 0.92 9.81 6.51
C ILE A 292 0.84 8.29 6.45
N LEU A 293 1.84 7.62 5.90
CA LEU A 293 1.99 6.17 5.97
C LEU A 293 2.95 5.79 7.09
N LEU A 294 2.45 5.02 8.04
CA LEU A 294 3.20 4.30 9.05
C LEU A 294 2.86 2.80 8.99
N HIS A 295 3.68 1.96 9.63
CA HIS A 295 3.39 0.53 9.78
C HIS A 295 3.21 0.20 11.26
N ALA A 296 2.13 -0.50 11.60
CA ALA A 296 1.84 -0.84 13.00
C ALA A 296 2.77 -1.94 13.57
N VAL A 297 3.51 -2.63 12.72
CA VAL A 297 4.58 -3.56 13.15
C VAL A 297 5.78 -2.85 13.78
N SER A 298 5.86 -1.52 13.68
CA SER A 298 6.98 -0.71 14.14
C SER A 298 6.94 -0.49 15.65
N LYS A 299 7.97 -0.98 16.35
CA LYS A 299 8.20 -0.65 17.76
C LYS A 299 8.39 0.86 17.94
N THR A 300 9.20 1.47 17.09
CA THR A 300 9.49 2.91 17.13
C THR A 300 8.23 3.75 17.01
N ASN A 301 7.36 3.46 16.02
CA ASN A 301 6.09 4.17 15.88
C ASN A 301 5.24 4.06 17.16
N THR A 302 5.15 2.84 17.73
CA THR A 302 4.39 2.62 18.96
C THR A 302 4.90 3.45 20.13
N GLU A 303 6.21 3.59 20.27
CA GLU A 303 6.85 4.34 21.37
C GLU A 303 6.71 5.86 21.22
N VAL A 304 6.68 6.38 19.99
CA VAL A 304 6.68 7.84 19.75
C VAL A 304 5.31 8.42 19.44
N LEU A 305 4.32 7.59 19.09
CA LEU A 305 3.03 8.04 18.55
C LEU A 305 2.34 9.07 19.44
N ASP A 306 2.24 8.82 20.75
CA ASP A 306 1.59 9.74 21.70
C ASP A 306 2.24 11.13 21.66
N SER A 307 3.56 11.19 21.75
CA SER A 307 4.29 12.46 21.74
C SER A 307 4.20 13.17 20.38
N VAL A 308 4.19 12.41 19.27
CA VAL A 308 4.01 12.97 17.92
C VAL A 308 2.61 13.59 17.75
N LEU A 309 1.56 12.87 18.16
CA LEU A 309 0.19 13.36 18.04
C LEU A 309 -0.03 14.64 18.85
N LYS A 310 0.52 14.71 20.09
CA LYS A 310 0.41 15.89 20.95
C LYS A 310 1.16 17.09 20.37
N GLU A 311 2.35 16.87 19.84
CA GLU A 311 3.16 17.95 19.27
C GLU A 311 2.52 18.50 17.99
N LEU A 312 2.08 17.63 17.07
CA LEU A 312 1.40 18.08 15.86
C LEU A 312 0.10 18.85 16.16
N LYS A 313 -0.66 18.45 17.18
CA LYS A 313 -1.83 19.20 17.63
C LYS A 313 -1.45 20.56 18.23
N ASN A 314 -0.38 20.63 19.00
CA ASN A 314 0.13 21.90 19.54
C ASN A 314 0.60 22.85 18.42
N ASP A 315 1.10 22.30 17.31
CA ASP A 315 1.44 23.04 16.10
C ASP A 315 0.22 23.46 15.28
N GLY A 316 -0.99 23.12 15.76
CA GLY A 316 -2.25 23.49 15.15
C GLY A 316 -2.73 22.58 14.05
N TYR A 317 -2.18 21.38 13.91
CA TYR A 317 -2.69 20.37 12.99
C TYR A 317 -3.96 19.70 13.54
N GLU A 318 -4.89 19.41 12.64
CA GLU A 318 -6.09 18.62 12.89
C GLU A 318 -5.99 17.28 12.17
N PHE A 319 -6.23 16.17 12.90
CA PHE A 319 -6.30 14.83 12.29
C PHE A 319 -7.70 14.61 11.71
N LYS A 320 -7.77 14.31 10.44
CA LYS A 320 -8.97 14.00 9.66
C LYS A 320 -8.99 12.55 9.20
N THR A 321 -10.17 12.06 8.83
CA THR A 321 -10.33 10.74 8.23
C THR A 321 -10.21 10.82 6.70
N LEU A 322 -10.02 9.68 6.03
CA LEU A 322 -10.01 9.65 4.55
C LEU A 322 -11.37 10.04 3.93
N GLU A 323 -12.45 10.03 4.72
CA GLU A 323 -13.77 10.51 4.30
C GLU A 323 -13.80 12.03 4.11
N ASP A 324 -12.90 12.75 4.79
CA ASP A 324 -12.75 14.21 4.72
C ASP A 324 -11.84 14.66 3.55
N LEU A 325 -11.34 13.72 2.72
CA LEU A 325 -10.55 14.07 1.53
C LEU A 325 -11.37 14.92 0.55
N PRO A 326 -10.75 15.93 -0.10
CA PRO A 326 -11.42 16.73 -1.11
C PRO A 326 -12.06 15.84 -2.19
N LYS A 327 -13.26 16.23 -2.62
CA LYS A 327 -13.87 15.55 -3.78
C LYS A 327 -13.12 15.95 -5.04
N LYS A 328 -12.75 14.98 -5.86
CA LYS A 328 -12.21 15.17 -7.20
C LYS A 328 -13.34 15.14 -8.23
#